data_07f04fe868bba493145dd3cd1aaf97d2
#
_entry.id   07f04fe868bba493145dd3cd1aaf97d2
#
_cell.length_a   1.000
_cell.length_b   1.000
_cell.length_c   1.000
_cell.angle_alpha   90.00
_cell.angle_beta   90.00
_cell.angle_gamma   90.00
#
_symmetry.space_group_name_H-M   'P 1'
#
loop_
_entity.id
_entity.type
_entity.pdbx_description
1 polymer ?
#
loop_
_entity_poly.entity_id
_entity_poly.type
_entity_poly.pdbx_seq_one_letter_code
_entity_poly.pdbx_strand_id
1 'polypeptide(L)'
;NMPLAYHHHMGTVIETEDETRRLIESTSDSVKLLIDTGHMLFAGGNSIKLTEDFMERIIHVHCKDIRKNVLEKSLKNDSTFRQAFLDGAFTVPGDGCIDYKPFLTVLKNRNYVGWLVVEAEQDPAKANPFEYAKIGYNYLSKTAKKCGFEIIN
;
A
#
# COMPACT_ATOMS: atom_id res chain seq x y z
N ASN A 1 10.61 22.49 -10.15
CA ASN A 1 10.38 21.10 -10.54
C ASN A 1 9.65 20.40 -9.39
N MET A 2 8.48 19.88 -9.67
CA MET A 2 7.68 19.09 -8.74
C MET A 2 7.56 17.68 -9.34
N PRO A 3 8.03 16.62 -8.68
CA PRO A 3 7.90 15.26 -9.21
C PRO A 3 6.44 14.83 -9.19
N LEU A 4 6.04 14.03 -10.19
CA LEU A 4 4.76 13.33 -10.20
C LEU A 4 4.94 12.00 -9.48
N ALA A 5 4.17 11.74 -8.44
CA ALA A 5 4.06 10.41 -7.83
C ALA A 5 2.81 9.71 -8.39
N TYR A 6 3.01 8.74 -9.29
CA TYR A 6 1.90 7.96 -9.81
C TYR A 6 1.46 6.93 -8.78
N HIS A 7 0.16 6.86 -8.52
CA HIS A 7 -0.45 5.86 -7.64
C HIS A 7 -1.13 4.78 -8.48
N HIS A 8 -0.55 3.57 -8.50
CA HIS A 8 -1.23 2.39 -9.06
C HIS A 8 -2.43 2.03 -8.16
N HIS A 9 -3.55 1.64 -8.75
CA HIS A 9 -4.79 1.52 -7.99
C HIS A 9 -5.76 0.53 -8.62
N MET A 10 -6.42 -0.28 -7.82
CA MET A 10 -7.49 -1.18 -8.25
C MET A 10 -8.59 -0.43 -9.00
N GLY A 11 -9.06 -1.02 -10.12
CA GLY A 11 -10.10 -0.43 -10.95
C GLY A 11 -9.65 0.76 -11.80
N THR A 12 -8.34 0.97 -11.96
CA THR A 12 -7.76 2.00 -12.84
C THR A 12 -6.94 1.40 -13.98
N VAL A 13 -6.32 2.24 -14.81
CA VAL A 13 -5.55 1.81 -16.00
C VAL A 13 -4.25 1.11 -15.64
N ILE A 14 -3.65 1.47 -14.50
CA ILE A 14 -2.44 0.83 -13.96
C ILE A 14 -2.82 0.21 -12.62
N GLU A 15 -3.08 -1.08 -12.63
CA GLU A 15 -3.59 -1.84 -11.49
C GLU A 15 -2.60 -2.92 -11.05
N THR A 16 -2.13 -3.75 -12.00
CA THR A 16 -1.28 -4.89 -11.72
C THR A 16 0.19 -4.52 -11.52
N GLU A 17 0.97 -5.44 -10.95
CA GLU A 17 2.42 -5.29 -10.83
C GLU A 17 3.08 -5.12 -12.21
N ASP A 18 2.69 -5.91 -13.20
CA ASP A 18 3.26 -5.86 -14.56
C ASP A 18 2.97 -4.51 -15.24
N GLU A 19 1.76 -3.98 -15.09
CA GLU A 19 1.42 -2.64 -15.61
C GLU A 19 2.22 -1.54 -14.90
N THR A 20 2.40 -1.66 -13.58
CA THR A 20 3.20 -0.73 -12.79
C THR A 20 4.67 -0.78 -13.22
N ARG A 21 5.25 -1.96 -13.43
CA ARG A 21 6.60 -2.15 -13.95
C ARG A 21 6.74 -1.51 -15.32
N ARG A 22 5.82 -1.80 -16.23
CA ARG A 22 5.80 -1.23 -17.59
C ARG A 22 5.71 0.30 -17.56
N LEU A 23 4.91 0.89 -16.68
CA LEU A 23 4.84 2.34 -16.49
C LEU A 23 6.21 2.91 -16.10
N ILE A 24 6.85 2.32 -15.09
CA ILE A 24 8.15 2.77 -14.58
C ILE A 24 9.22 2.66 -15.68
N GLU A 25 9.30 1.54 -16.38
CA GLU A 25 10.29 1.27 -17.43
C GLU A 25 10.08 2.13 -18.68
N SER A 26 8.84 2.54 -18.96
CA SER A 26 8.47 3.35 -20.13
C SER A 26 8.50 4.86 -19.86
N THR A 27 8.85 5.28 -18.65
CA THR A 27 8.85 6.70 -18.27
C THR A 27 10.18 7.15 -17.70
N SER A 28 10.47 8.46 -17.81
CA SER A 28 11.68 9.05 -17.23
C SER A 28 11.61 9.14 -15.70
N ASP A 29 12.74 9.45 -15.08
CA ASP A 29 12.86 9.62 -13.62
C ASP A 29 12.00 10.73 -13.02
N SER A 30 11.42 11.60 -13.84
CA SER A 30 10.47 12.62 -13.38
C SER A 30 9.10 12.05 -13.00
N VAL A 31 8.77 10.84 -13.48
CA VAL A 31 7.59 10.09 -13.05
C VAL A 31 8.01 9.16 -11.93
N LYS A 32 7.66 9.49 -10.72
CA LYS A 32 7.90 8.70 -9.51
C LYS A 32 6.70 7.83 -9.18
N LEU A 33 6.86 6.94 -8.21
CA LEU A 33 5.83 6.02 -7.76
C LEU A 33 5.40 6.33 -6.33
N LEU A 34 4.10 6.34 -6.13
CA LEU A 34 3.47 6.09 -4.84
C LEU A 34 3.14 4.60 -4.79
N ILE A 35 3.80 3.84 -3.94
CA ILE A 35 3.47 2.42 -3.75
C ILE A 35 2.39 2.24 -2.69
N ASP A 36 1.37 1.46 -3.02
CA ASP A 36 0.30 1.09 -2.09
C ASP A 36 0.29 -0.43 -1.88
N THR A 37 0.49 -0.85 -0.64
CA THR A 37 0.61 -2.27 -0.29
C THR A 37 -0.70 -3.04 -0.46
N GLY A 38 -1.83 -2.40 -0.18
CA GLY A 38 -3.15 -3.02 -0.28
C GLY A 38 -3.60 -3.20 -1.73
N HIS A 39 -3.49 -2.15 -2.54
CA HIS A 39 -3.83 -2.26 -3.97
C HIS A 39 -2.93 -3.27 -4.68
N MET A 40 -1.63 -3.27 -4.37
CA MET A 40 -0.70 -4.24 -4.95
C MET A 40 -1.08 -5.68 -4.59
N LEU A 41 -1.39 -5.95 -3.32
CA LEU A 41 -1.81 -7.28 -2.88
C LEU A 41 -3.15 -7.70 -3.52
N PHE A 42 -4.13 -6.79 -3.60
CA PHE A 42 -5.43 -7.07 -4.22
C PHE A 42 -5.28 -7.47 -5.68
N ALA A 43 -4.38 -6.82 -6.41
CA ALA A 43 -4.04 -7.13 -7.80
C ALA A 43 -3.16 -8.40 -7.97
N GLY A 44 -2.85 -9.11 -6.89
CA GLY A 44 -2.01 -10.31 -6.91
C GLY A 44 -0.50 -10.05 -7.03
N GLY A 45 -0.08 -8.79 -6.89
CA GLY A 45 1.34 -8.40 -6.99
C GLY A 45 2.09 -8.45 -5.66
N ASN A 46 3.39 -8.16 -5.72
CA ASN A 46 4.32 -8.19 -4.60
C ASN A 46 4.98 -6.83 -4.38
N SER A 47 4.46 -6.08 -3.41
CA SER A 47 4.99 -4.75 -3.07
C SER A 47 6.44 -4.76 -2.60
N ILE A 48 6.89 -5.85 -1.94
CA ILE A 48 8.28 -5.99 -1.48
C ILE A 48 9.21 -6.07 -2.68
N LYS A 49 8.92 -6.98 -3.62
CA LYS A 49 9.74 -7.16 -4.83
C LYS A 49 9.75 -5.92 -5.71
N LEU A 50 8.59 -5.30 -5.92
CA LEU A 50 8.51 -4.05 -6.68
C LEU A 50 9.36 -2.94 -6.05
N THR A 51 9.35 -2.85 -4.70
CA THR A 51 10.16 -1.89 -3.96
C THR A 51 11.65 -2.17 -4.07
N GLU A 52 12.07 -3.45 -4.01
CA GLU A 52 13.47 -3.84 -4.19
C GLU A 52 13.99 -3.46 -5.58
N ASP A 53 13.18 -3.66 -6.61
CA ASP A 53 13.55 -3.45 -8.01
C ASP A 53 13.57 -1.96 -8.40
N PHE A 54 12.70 -1.11 -7.80
CA PHE A 54 12.48 0.27 -8.24
C PHE A 54 12.50 1.31 -7.11
N MET A 55 13.30 1.08 -6.06
CA MET A 55 13.35 1.96 -4.89
C MET A 55 13.61 3.43 -5.23
N GLU A 56 14.47 3.71 -6.22
CA GLU A 56 14.83 5.06 -6.66
C GLU A 56 13.66 5.84 -7.29
N ARG A 57 12.61 5.12 -7.67
CA ARG A 57 11.37 5.69 -8.20
C ARG A 57 10.30 5.91 -7.13
N ILE A 58 10.43 5.30 -5.96
CA ILE A 58 9.43 5.38 -4.89
C ILE A 58 9.69 6.61 -4.01
N ILE A 59 8.74 7.54 -3.96
CA ILE A 59 8.83 8.76 -3.15
C ILE A 59 7.69 8.90 -2.14
N HIS A 60 6.71 8.01 -2.20
CA HIS A 60 5.57 8.02 -1.28
C HIS A 60 5.07 6.59 -1.04
N VAL A 61 4.55 6.34 0.15
CA VAL A 61 4.09 5.00 0.54
C VAL A 61 2.73 5.09 1.21
N HIS A 62 1.75 4.38 0.65
CA HIS A 62 0.49 4.07 1.32
C HIS A 62 0.58 2.69 1.97
N CYS A 63 0.38 2.68 3.26
CA CYS A 63 0.30 1.47 4.07
C CYS A 63 -1.18 1.11 4.25
N LYS A 64 -1.72 0.43 3.26
CA LYS A 64 -3.08 -0.10 3.24
C LYS A 64 -3.02 -1.61 3.42
N ASP A 65 -3.87 -2.16 4.27
CA ASP A 65 -3.92 -3.60 4.53
C ASP A 65 -5.19 -4.23 3.94
N ILE A 66 -5.24 -5.55 3.92
CA ILE A 66 -6.32 -6.33 3.30
C ILE A 66 -6.79 -7.42 4.24
N ARG A 67 -8.10 -7.60 4.35
CA ARG A 67 -8.70 -8.76 4.99
C ARG A 67 -8.75 -9.93 4.02
N LYS A 68 -7.92 -10.94 4.27
CA LYS A 68 -7.69 -12.08 3.36
C LYS A 68 -8.98 -12.80 2.96
N ASN A 69 -9.86 -13.07 3.88
CA ASN A 69 -11.12 -13.77 3.63
C ASN A 69 -12.06 -12.98 2.70
N VAL A 70 -12.04 -11.63 2.81
CA VAL A 70 -12.85 -10.78 1.94
C VAL A 70 -12.21 -10.68 0.55
N LEU A 71 -10.88 -10.58 0.48
CA LEU A 71 -10.14 -10.63 -0.79
C LEU A 71 -10.47 -11.91 -1.57
N GLU A 72 -10.31 -13.08 -0.93
CA GLU A 72 -10.59 -14.38 -1.55
C GLU A 72 -12.02 -14.47 -2.07
N LYS A 73 -12.99 -13.98 -1.30
CA LYS A 73 -14.40 -13.91 -1.72
C LYS A 73 -14.59 -12.98 -2.91
N SER A 74 -13.98 -11.81 -2.89
CA SER A 74 -14.07 -10.80 -3.94
C SER A 74 -13.51 -11.32 -5.27
N LEU A 75 -12.34 -11.96 -5.23
CA LEU A 75 -11.72 -12.57 -6.40
C LEU A 75 -12.56 -13.72 -6.97
N LYS A 76 -13.09 -14.60 -6.10
CA LYS A 76 -13.95 -15.72 -6.53
C LYS A 76 -15.23 -15.25 -7.20
N ASN A 77 -15.78 -14.12 -6.79
CA ASN A 77 -17.05 -13.59 -7.27
C ASN A 77 -16.88 -12.56 -8.40
N ASP A 78 -15.65 -12.31 -8.84
CA ASP A 78 -15.34 -11.24 -9.81
C ASP A 78 -15.96 -9.89 -9.38
N SER A 79 -15.82 -9.57 -8.10
CA SER A 79 -16.43 -8.38 -7.52
C SER A 79 -15.80 -7.11 -8.07
N THR A 80 -16.62 -6.10 -8.38
CA THR A 80 -16.09 -4.77 -8.71
C THR A 80 -15.30 -4.20 -7.52
N PHE A 81 -14.39 -3.26 -7.79
CA PHE A 81 -13.66 -2.52 -6.74
C PHE A 81 -14.62 -1.95 -5.69
N ARG A 82 -15.70 -1.30 -6.14
CA ARG A 82 -16.71 -0.74 -5.23
C ARG A 82 -17.34 -1.80 -4.32
N GLN A 83 -17.65 -2.98 -4.86
CA GLN A 83 -18.23 -4.05 -4.04
C GLN A 83 -17.22 -4.58 -3.03
N ALA A 84 -15.97 -4.81 -3.44
CA ALA A 84 -14.90 -5.24 -2.56
C ALA A 84 -14.66 -4.22 -1.42
N PHE A 85 -14.66 -2.92 -1.73
CA PHE A 85 -14.59 -1.84 -0.77
C PHE A 85 -15.76 -1.89 0.24
N LEU A 86 -17.00 -1.98 -0.23
CA LEU A 86 -18.19 -2.03 0.63
C LEU A 86 -18.27 -3.31 1.48
N ASP A 87 -17.72 -4.41 0.97
CA ASP A 87 -17.59 -5.67 1.71
C ASP A 87 -16.46 -5.63 2.74
N GLY A 88 -15.63 -4.59 2.72
CA GLY A 88 -14.56 -4.35 3.69
C GLY A 88 -13.28 -5.10 3.39
N ALA A 89 -12.92 -5.27 2.11
CA ALA A 89 -11.66 -5.90 1.71
C ALA A 89 -10.45 -5.12 2.21
N PHE A 90 -10.51 -3.78 2.12
CA PHE A 90 -9.42 -2.90 2.54
C PHE A 90 -9.55 -2.53 4.02
N THR A 91 -8.40 -2.38 4.66
CA THR A 91 -8.30 -2.00 6.08
C THR A 91 -6.96 -1.32 6.36
N VAL A 92 -6.71 -1.00 7.62
CA VAL A 92 -5.46 -0.38 8.10
C VAL A 92 -4.41 -1.43 8.48
N PRO A 93 -3.11 -1.07 8.50
CA PRO A 93 -2.05 -1.95 8.99
C PRO A 93 -2.35 -2.53 10.37
N GLY A 94 -2.20 -3.85 10.49
CA GLY A 94 -2.44 -4.60 11.73
C GLY A 94 -3.87 -5.10 11.95
N ASP A 95 -4.80 -4.75 11.07
CA ASP A 95 -6.16 -5.30 11.04
C ASP A 95 -6.40 -6.21 9.80
N GLY A 96 -5.38 -6.40 8.98
CA GLY A 96 -5.39 -7.23 7.78
C GLY A 96 -4.38 -8.38 7.83
N CYS A 97 -3.95 -8.81 6.66
CA CYS A 97 -3.06 -9.96 6.50
C CYS A 97 -1.63 -9.61 6.07
N ILE A 98 -1.31 -8.33 5.82
CA ILE A 98 0.01 -7.93 5.38
C ILE A 98 0.97 -7.90 6.56
N ASP A 99 2.05 -8.69 6.47
CA ASP A 99 3.20 -8.52 7.38
C ASP A 99 4.05 -7.35 6.89
N TYR A 100 3.98 -6.23 7.60
CA TYR A 100 4.72 -5.02 7.26
C TYR A 100 6.22 -5.09 7.57
N LYS A 101 6.66 -6.04 8.39
CA LYS A 101 8.08 -6.09 8.79
C LYS A 101 9.00 -6.29 7.60
N PRO A 102 8.80 -7.27 6.69
CA PRO A 102 9.65 -7.43 5.51
C PRO A 102 9.66 -6.18 4.61
N PHE A 103 8.48 -5.61 4.31
CA PHE A 103 8.33 -4.42 3.48
C PHE A 103 9.10 -3.22 4.06
N LEU A 104 8.90 -2.92 5.34
CA LEU A 104 9.60 -1.83 6.03
C LEU A 104 11.10 -2.09 6.13
N THR A 105 11.53 -3.34 6.24
CA THR A 105 12.96 -3.69 6.24
C THR A 105 13.60 -3.35 4.90
N VAL A 106 12.93 -3.62 3.77
CA VAL A 106 13.44 -3.23 2.44
C VAL A 106 13.54 -1.71 2.32
N LEU A 107 12.49 -0.97 2.68
CA LEU A 107 12.51 0.49 2.68
C LEU A 107 13.67 1.05 3.52
N LYS A 108 13.88 0.51 4.73
CA LYS A 108 14.97 0.93 5.61
C LYS A 108 16.35 0.65 5.03
N ASN A 109 16.56 -0.55 4.50
CA ASN A 109 17.83 -0.95 3.89
C ASN A 109 18.18 -0.13 2.65
N ARG A 110 17.18 0.44 1.99
CA ARG A 110 17.31 1.33 0.83
C ARG A 110 17.28 2.82 1.21
N ASN A 111 17.41 3.14 2.52
CA ASN A 111 17.45 4.51 3.05
C ASN A 111 16.23 5.37 2.67
N TYR A 112 15.05 4.77 2.66
CA TYR A 112 13.81 5.52 2.41
C TYR A 112 13.62 6.63 3.46
N VAL A 113 13.39 7.83 2.97
CA VAL A 113 13.00 9.00 3.75
C VAL A 113 11.75 9.60 3.14
N GLY A 114 10.66 9.60 3.87
CA GLY A 114 9.38 10.09 3.36
C GLY A 114 8.22 9.68 4.25
N TRP A 115 7.02 9.80 3.70
CA TRP A 115 5.79 9.49 4.41
C TRP A 115 5.44 7.99 4.31
N LEU A 116 5.08 7.41 5.45
CA LEU A 116 4.37 6.15 5.56
C LEU A 116 2.93 6.48 5.97
N VAL A 117 2.04 6.53 5.00
CA VAL A 117 0.66 6.97 5.23
C VAL A 117 -0.21 5.77 5.59
N VAL A 118 -0.82 5.82 6.78
CA VAL A 118 -1.89 4.88 7.13
C VAL A 118 -3.11 5.25 6.31
N GLU A 119 -3.50 4.38 5.42
CA GLU A 119 -4.65 4.58 4.56
C GLU A 119 -5.56 3.36 4.59
N ALA A 120 -6.85 3.61 4.56
CA ALA A 120 -7.86 2.56 4.45
C ALA A 120 -9.06 3.08 3.67
N GLU A 121 -9.44 2.35 2.66
CA GLU A 121 -10.69 2.56 1.95
C GLU A 121 -11.75 1.69 2.62
N GLN A 122 -12.52 2.29 3.51
CA GLN A 122 -13.54 1.60 4.31
C GLN A 122 -14.84 2.39 4.34
N ASP A 123 -15.96 1.68 4.41
CA ASP A 123 -17.28 2.27 4.66
C ASP A 123 -17.30 2.88 6.07
N PRO A 124 -17.40 4.22 6.22
CA PRO A 124 -17.37 4.86 7.55
C PRO A 124 -18.56 4.48 8.44
N ALA A 125 -19.62 3.95 7.86
CA ALA A 125 -20.75 3.42 8.64
C ALA A 125 -20.41 2.10 9.35
N LYS A 126 -19.40 1.36 8.87
CA LYS A 126 -18.95 0.08 9.43
C LYS A 126 -17.63 0.18 10.16
N ALA A 127 -16.77 1.11 9.74
CA ALA A 127 -15.44 1.28 10.28
C ALA A 127 -15.23 2.75 10.64
N ASN A 128 -15.25 3.06 11.95
CA ASN A 128 -15.02 4.42 12.41
C ASN A 128 -13.63 4.91 11.99
N PRO A 129 -13.48 5.97 11.17
CA PRO A 129 -12.19 6.38 10.62
C PRO A 129 -11.14 6.71 11.69
N PHE A 130 -11.55 7.34 12.77
CA PHE A 130 -10.64 7.72 13.86
C PHE A 130 -10.09 6.51 14.62
N GLU A 131 -10.94 5.53 14.93
CA GLU A 131 -10.50 4.32 15.62
C GLU A 131 -9.59 3.47 14.74
N TYR A 132 -9.91 3.34 13.44
CA TYR A 132 -9.07 2.61 12.49
C TYR A 132 -7.74 3.33 12.23
N ALA A 133 -7.74 4.67 12.12
CA ALA A 133 -6.50 5.43 12.03
C ALA A 133 -5.56 5.19 13.23
N LYS A 134 -6.11 5.11 14.45
CA LYS A 134 -5.33 4.77 15.65
C LYS A 134 -4.75 3.35 15.60
N ILE A 135 -5.54 2.37 15.17
CA ILE A 135 -5.07 0.97 15.02
C ILE A 135 -3.88 0.95 14.07
N GLY A 136 -4.05 1.50 12.87
CA GLY A 136 -3.01 1.51 11.84
C GLY A 136 -1.75 2.27 12.28
N TYR A 137 -1.91 3.46 12.86
CA TYR A 137 -0.80 4.26 13.37
C TYR A 137 -0.01 3.51 14.46
N ASN A 138 -0.70 2.94 15.43
CA ASN A 138 -0.05 2.24 16.55
C ASN A 138 0.72 1.01 16.08
N TYR A 139 0.15 0.24 15.17
CA TYR A 139 0.82 -0.92 14.60
C TYR A 139 2.02 -0.51 13.74
N LEU A 140 1.80 0.40 12.79
CA LEU A 140 2.83 0.82 11.82
C LEU A 140 4.00 1.51 12.50
N SER A 141 3.74 2.46 13.41
CA SER A 141 4.78 3.18 14.14
C SER A 141 5.64 2.25 15.01
N LYS A 142 5.01 1.29 15.69
CA LYS A 142 5.74 0.28 16.47
C LYS A 142 6.60 -0.62 15.58
N THR A 143 6.08 -1.04 14.43
CA THR A 143 6.79 -1.91 13.49
C THR A 143 7.93 -1.17 12.79
N ALA A 144 7.71 0.08 12.36
CA ALA A 144 8.73 0.92 11.75
C ALA A 144 9.92 1.18 12.72
N LYS A 145 9.64 1.50 13.99
CA LYS A 145 10.68 1.63 15.02
C LYS A 145 11.49 0.35 15.20
N LYS A 146 10.84 -0.82 15.19
CA LYS A 146 11.54 -2.11 15.26
C LYS A 146 12.42 -2.38 14.03
N CYS A 147 12.07 -1.84 12.88
CA CYS A 147 12.89 -1.89 11.66
C CYS A 147 13.96 -0.80 11.61
N GLY A 148 14.11 0.04 12.66
CA GLY A 148 15.15 1.06 12.78
C GLY A 148 14.81 2.41 12.15
N PHE A 149 13.55 2.69 11.87
CA PHE A 149 13.11 4.03 11.46
C PHE A 149 13.05 4.99 12.65
N GLU A 150 13.48 6.21 12.41
CA GLU A 150 13.15 7.37 13.25
C GLU A 150 11.85 7.98 12.71
N ILE A 151 10.90 8.23 13.62
CA ILE A 151 9.63 8.87 13.28
C ILE A 151 9.70 10.31 13.74
N ILE A 152 9.59 11.23 12.81
CA ILE A 152 9.55 12.67 13.07
C ILE A 152 8.06 13.05 13.16
N ASN A 153 7.67 13.65 14.30
CA ASN A 153 6.31 14.14 14.54
C ASN A 153 6.18 15.58 14.10
#